data_f5987ea4c22faf559c565ad213dea099
#
_entry.id   f5987ea4c22faf559c565ad213dea099
#
_cell.length_a   1.000
_cell.length_b   1.000
_cell.length_c   1.000
_cell.angle_alpha   90.00
_cell.angle_beta   90.00
_cell.angle_gamma   90.00
#
_symmetry.space_group_name_H-M   'P 1'
#
loop_
_entity.id
_entity.type
_entity.pdbx_description
1 polymer ?
#
loop_
_entity_poly.entity_id
_entity_poly.type
_entity_poly.pdbx_seq_one_letter_code
_entity_poly.pdbx_strand_id
1 'polypeptide(L)'
;MKKIKLISKHSFVLIFLICFFLISIKLYGSEYIHLNSSKEKFDHNFNIKGANVISGFPMEGNLVIARSNPSNMIFLDNQKINLSQDGIFVIGFDRDSDVSLILDIISNEGETLTTDIFPRQRSYKTQRIKGLKKSMVQPPRDILERIKIERKLVQNVREIEIPMGDFPMGFNWPLLGKISGVFGSQRILNDVPKSPHYGVDIAVPKGTFIRAPASGQVSLVEDLYYSGLTVVLNHGLGVNSTFLHLERSMVKVGDKIKREEIIGTVGST
;
A
#
# COMPACT_ATOMS: atom_id res chain seq x y z
N MET A 1 -9.14 -21.12 -20.26
CA MET A 1 -8.74 -19.72 -20.53
C MET A 1 -9.34 -18.83 -19.45
N LYS A 2 -8.60 -18.53 -18.37
CA LYS A 2 -9.02 -17.56 -17.34
C LYS A 2 -8.81 -16.18 -17.93
N LYS A 3 -9.88 -15.41 -18.09
CA LYS A 3 -9.81 -14.00 -18.48
C LYS A 3 -9.09 -13.24 -17.38
N ILE A 4 -7.89 -12.76 -17.66
CA ILE A 4 -7.15 -11.81 -16.85
C ILE A 4 -8.01 -10.54 -16.80
N LYS A 5 -8.52 -10.23 -15.60
CA LYS A 5 -9.21 -8.98 -15.35
C LYS A 5 -8.14 -7.91 -15.21
N LEU A 6 -7.84 -7.27 -16.34
CA LEU A 6 -6.95 -6.12 -16.39
C LEU A 6 -7.51 -5.05 -15.45
N ILE A 7 -6.87 -4.86 -14.30
CA ILE A 7 -7.16 -3.72 -13.43
C ILE A 7 -6.42 -2.54 -14.07
N SER A 8 -7.18 -1.70 -14.76
CA SER A 8 -6.68 -0.49 -15.37
C SER A 8 -6.25 0.48 -14.27
N LYS A 9 -5.06 1.06 -14.44
CA LYS A 9 -4.38 2.07 -13.61
C LYS A 9 -3.75 1.53 -12.32
N HIS A 10 -2.45 1.37 -12.37
CA HIS A 10 -1.61 0.93 -11.25
C HIS A 10 -1.56 1.99 -10.14
N SER A 11 -2.52 1.92 -9.19
CA SER A 11 -2.39 2.61 -7.91
C SER A 11 -1.79 1.64 -6.91
N PHE A 12 -0.52 1.82 -6.57
CA PHE A 12 0.11 1.05 -5.50
C PHE A 12 -0.30 1.62 -4.15
N VAL A 13 -0.81 0.77 -3.27
CA VAL A 13 -1.31 1.17 -1.95
C VAL A 13 -0.43 0.57 -0.87
N LEU A 14 0.26 1.44 -0.14
CA LEU A 14 0.88 1.08 1.12
C LEU A 14 -0.20 1.19 2.21
N ILE A 15 -0.77 0.06 2.62
CA ILE A 15 -1.83 0.03 3.64
C ILE A 15 -1.20 -0.20 5.00
N PHE A 16 -1.33 0.78 5.90
CA PHE A 16 -1.06 0.62 7.32
C PHE A 16 -2.38 0.36 8.03
N LEU A 17 -2.63 -0.91 8.39
CA LEU A 17 -3.78 -1.31 9.19
C LEU A 17 -3.43 -1.21 10.68
N ILE A 18 -4.22 -0.45 11.43
CA ILE A 18 -4.04 -0.32 12.88
C ILE A 18 -5.24 -0.99 13.54
N CYS A 19 -5.06 -2.22 14.06
CA CYS A 19 -6.08 -2.97 14.79
C CYS A 19 -5.77 -3.07 16.27
N PHE A 20 -6.78 -2.89 17.12
CA PHE A 20 -6.70 -3.07 18.57
C PHE A 20 -7.36 -4.38 18.98
N PHE A 21 -6.65 -5.21 19.76
CA PHE A 21 -7.23 -6.29 20.55
C PHE A 21 -6.93 -6.05 22.03
N LEU A 22 -7.98 -5.84 22.84
CA LEU A 22 -7.87 -5.83 24.30
C LEU A 22 -7.61 -7.26 24.79
N ILE A 23 -6.38 -7.54 25.20
CA ILE A 23 -6.05 -8.68 26.06
C ILE A 23 -5.31 -8.13 27.26
N SER A 24 -5.86 -8.43 28.46
CA SER A 24 -5.23 -8.14 29.75
C SER A 24 -3.81 -8.66 29.80
N ILE A 25 -2.85 -7.75 29.90
CA ILE A 25 -1.42 -8.09 29.90
C ILE A 25 -0.94 -8.27 31.34
N LYS A 26 -0.54 -9.48 31.69
CA LYS A 26 0.50 -9.70 32.70
C LYS A 26 1.85 -9.31 32.09
N LEU A 27 2.52 -8.38 32.78
CA LEU A 27 3.87 -7.93 32.43
C LEU A 27 4.85 -9.11 32.31
N TYR A 28 5.46 -9.24 31.16
CA TYR A 28 6.75 -9.92 30.97
C TYR A 28 7.58 -9.16 29.96
N GLY A 29 8.81 -8.85 30.38
CA GLY A 29 10.00 -8.41 29.67
C GLY A 29 9.88 -7.71 28.33
N SER A 30 10.35 -6.49 28.28
CA SER A 30 10.55 -5.68 27.07
C SER A 30 11.59 -6.33 26.12
N GLU A 31 11.13 -7.13 25.18
CA GLU A 31 11.87 -7.32 23.95
C GLU A 31 11.32 -6.31 22.93
N TYR A 32 11.95 -5.14 22.89
CA TYR A 32 11.94 -4.31 21.70
C TYR A 32 12.63 -5.14 20.62
N ILE A 33 11.83 -5.74 19.74
CA ILE A 33 12.36 -6.24 18.48
C ILE A 33 12.82 -4.98 17.73
N HIS A 34 14.11 -4.68 17.83
CA HIS A 34 14.77 -4.04 16.73
C HIS A 34 14.40 -4.91 15.53
N LEU A 35 13.50 -4.42 14.68
CA LEU A 35 13.47 -4.82 13.31
C LEU A 35 14.88 -4.50 12.80
N ASN A 36 15.81 -5.44 13.02
CA ASN A 36 16.84 -5.61 12.05
C ASN A 36 16.05 -5.59 10.75
N SER A 37 16.10 -4.46 10.02
CA SER A 37 15.96 -4.53 8.60
C SER A 37 16.84 -5.74 8.26
N SER A 38 16.22 -6.91 8.10
CA SER A 38 16.87 -7.95 7.36
C SER A 38 17.30 -7.14 6.14
N LYS A 39 18.63 -6.97 6.02
CA LYS A 39 19.24 -6.56 4.78
C LYS A 39 18.88 -7.72 3.85
N GLU A 40 17.59 -7.76 3.40
CA GLU A 40 17.24 -8.50 2.23
C GLU A 40 18.23 -7.93 1.24
N LYS A 41 19.24 -8.73 0.94
CA LYS A 41 20.32 -8.34 0.05
C LYS A 41 19.63 -7.76 -1.14
N PHE A 42 19.73 -6.44 -1.30
CA PHE A 42 19.31 -5.78 -2.54
C PHE A 42 19.82 -6.69 -3.64
N ASP A 43 18.95 -7.10 -4.53
CA ASP A 43 19.39 -7.79 -5.72
C ASP A 43 20.14 -6.73 -6.54
N HIS A 44 21.44 -6.61 -6.26
CA HIS A 44 22.32 -5.67 -6.94
C HIS A 44 22.35 -5.88 -8.47
N ASN A 45 21.69 -6.95 -8.94
CA ASN A 45 21.64 -7.30 -10.37
C ASN A 45 20.33 -6.86 -11.05
N PHE A 46 19.31 -6.34 -10.31
CA PHE A 46 18.13 -5.82 -10.98
C PHE A 46 18.44 -4.49 -11.65
N ASN A 47 18.34 -4.47 -12.97
CA ASN A 47 18.59 -3.30 -13.80
C ASN A 47 17.42 -3.08 -14.76
N ILE A 48 17.11 -1.83 -15.01
CA ILE A 48 16.13 -1.38 -16.01
C ILE A 48 16.90 -0.69 -17.13
N LYS A 49 16.79 -1.19 -18.35
CA LYS A 49 17.42 -0.54 -19.52
C LYS A 49 16.80 0.86 -19.71
N GLY A 50 17.64 1.89 -19.79
CA GLY A 50 17.19 3.28 -19.95
C GLY A 50 16.70 3.98 -18.68
N ALA A 51 16.87 3.34 -17.50
CA ALA A 51 16.54 3.96 -16.21
C ALA A 51 17.49 3.52 -15.10
N ASN A 52 17.61 4.36 -14.06
CA ASN A 52 18.34 4.07 -12.83
C ASN A 52 17.35 3.69 -11.74
N VAL A 53 17.47 2.50 -11.15
CA VAL A 53 16.69 2.07 -10.00
C VAL A 53 17.15 2.85 -8.76
N ILE A 54 16.24 3.60 -8.15
CA ILE A 54 16.49 4.39 -6.92
C ILE A 54 16.31 3.50 -5.70
N SER A 55 15.22 2.72 -5.67
CA SER A 55 14.91 1.82 -4.55
C SER A 55 13.96 0.71 -4.96
N GLY A 56 13.96 -0.37 -4.18
CA GLY A 56 13.11 -1.54 -4.38
C GLY A 56 13.68 -2.52 -5.39
N PHE A 57 13.03 -3.66 -5.50
CA PHE A 57 13.31 -4.71 -6.49
C PHE A 57 12.01 -5.48 -6.78
N PRO A 58 11.89 -6.15 -7.94
CA PRO A 58 10.69 -6.88 -8.31
C PRO A 58 10.44 -8.05 -7.35
N MET A 59 9.40 -7.92 -6.54
CA MET A 59 8.92 -8.96 -5.63
C MET A 59 7.45 -8.68 -5.30
N GLU A 60 6.68 -9.72 -5.09
CA GLU A 60 5.28 -9.61 -4.65
C GLU A 60 5.12 -8.65 -3.47
N GLY A 61 4.20 -7.71 -3.58
CA GLY A 61 3.92 -6.69 -2.57
C GLY A 61 4.96 -5.58 -2.44
N ASN A 62 5.95 -5.51 -3.33
CA ASN A 62 6.97 -4.47 -3.33
C ASN A 62 6.64 -3.34 -4.30
N LEU A 63 7.39 -2.26 -4.13
CA LEU A 63 7.42 -1.09 -4.98
C LEU A 63 8.85 -0.91 -5.51
N VAL A 64 8.99 -0.68 -6.82
CA VAL A 64 10.23 -0.23 -7.45
C VAL A 64 10.08 1.24 -7.82
N ILE A 65 11.03 2.06 -7.41
CA ILE A 65 11.14 3.46 -7.79
C ILE A 65 12.36 3.60 -8.67
N ALA A 66 12.18 4.16 -9.86
CA ALA A 66 13.26 4.37 -10.80
C ALA A 66 13.20 5.75 -11.45
N ARG A 67 14.28 6.15 -12.08
CA ARG A 67 14.41 7.43 -12.80
C ARG A 67 14.90 7.19 -14.22
N SER A 68 14.20 7.76 -15.18
CA SER A 68 14.58 7.84 -16.59
C SER A 68 14.71 9.31 -17.02
N ASN A 69 15.06 9.55 -18.27
CA ASN A 69 15.01 10.90 -18.83
C ASN A 69 13.53 11.39 -18.79
N PRO A 70 13.25 12.61 -18.30
CA PRO A 70 11.88 13.14 -18.23
C PRO A 70 11.15 13.22 -19.58
N SER A 71 11.88 13.29 -20.68
CA SER A 71 11.32 13.32 -22.04
C SER A 71 10.95 11.94 -22.59
N ASN A 72 11.31 10.85 -21.90
CA ASN A 72 10.97 9.50 -22.31
C ASN A 72 9.51 9.18 -22.05
N MET A 73 8.95 8.28 -22.85
CA MET A 73 7.68 7.65 -22.58
C MET A 73 7.92 6.25 -22.00
N ILE A 74 7.20 5.90 -20.93
CA ILE A 74 7.35 4.60 -20.26
C ILE A 74 6.02 3.84 -20.35
N PHE A 75 6.11 2.57 -20.73
CA PHE A 75 4.98 1.66 -20.80
C PHE A 75 5.28 0.37 -20.01
N LEU A 76 4.31 -0.08 -19.23
CA LEU A 76 4.33 -1.38 -18.57
C LEU A 76 3.19 -2.20 -19.15
N ASP A 77 3.49 -3.34 -19.80
CA ASP A 77 2.52 -4.16 -20.53
C ASP A 77 1.61 -3.31 -21.46
N ASN A 78 2.21 -2.43 -22.26
CA ASN A 78 1.53 -1.48 -23.15
C ASN A 78 0.69 -0.40 -22.43
N GLN A 79 0.74 -0.30 -21.12
CA GLN A 79 0.07 0.77 -20.38
C GLN A 79 1.06 1.87 -20.02
N LYS A 80 0.72 3.10 -20.41
CA LYS A 80 1.58 4.26 -20.12
C LYS A 80 1.66 4.51 -18.62
N ILE A 81 2.90 4.66 -18.13
CA ILE A 81 3.22 5.08 -16.76
C ILE A 81 3.53 6.58 -16.75
N ASN A 82 3.00 7.28 -15.75
CA ASN A 82 3.30 8.69 -15.55
C ASN A 82 4.69 8.87 -14.94
N LEU A 83 5.43 9.88 -15.45
CA LEU A 83 6.69 10.33 -14.88
C LEU A 83 6.48 11.64 -14.12
N SER A 84 7.28 11.84 -13.07
CA SER A 84 7.46 13.16 -12.48
C SER A 84 8.23 14.09 -13.42
N GLN A 85 8.27 15.39 -13.09
CA GLN A 85 9.08 16.37 -13.81
C GLN A 85 10.57 16.00 -13.83
N ASP A 86 11.06 15.26 -12.81
CA ASP A 86 12.44 14.79 -12.70
C ASP A 86 12.65 13.38 -13.30
N GLY A 87 11.66 12.85 -14.03
CA GLY A 87 11.72 11.54 -14.68
C GLY A 87 11.56 10.35 -13.73
N ILE A 88 11.07 10.56 -12.50
CA ILE A 88 10.79 9.45 -11.57
C ILE A 88 9.50 8.77 -11.95
N PHE A 89 9.51 7.44 -11.91
CA PHE A 89 8.35 6.58 -12.09
C PHE A 89 8.35 5.43 -11.08
N VAL A 90 7.21 4.76 -10.99
CA VAL A 90 6.96 3.74 -9.98
C VAL A 90 6.34 2.51 -10.62
N ILE A 91 6.81 1.33 -10.22
CA ILE A 91 6.23 0.03 -10.57
C ILE A 91 5.84 -0.68 -9.28
N GLY A 92 4.56 -0.99 -9.13
CA GLY A 92 4.04 -1.78 -8.02
C GLY A 92 3.81 -3.23 -8.41
N PHE A 93 4.09 -4.15 -7.50
CA PHE A 93 3.86 -5.59 -7.70
C PHE A 93 2.78 -6.06 -6.74
N ASP A 94 1.74 -6.66 -7.30
CA ASP A 94 0.67 -7.24 -6.51
C ASP A 94 1.17 -8.40 -5.61
N ARG A 95 0.35 -8.75 -4.62
CA ARG A 95 0.64 -9.87 -3.72
C ARG A 95 0.82 -11.21 -4.44
N ASP A 96 0.13 -11.40 -5.55
CA ASP A 96 0.12 -12.64 -6.33
C ASP A 96 0.62 -12.36 -7.76
N SER A 97 1.71 -11.58 -7.88
CA SER A 97 2.36 -11.25 -9.16
C SER A 97 3.21 -12.45 -9.62
N ASP A 98 2.59 -13.38 -10.33
CA ASP A 98 3.22 -14.61 -10.85
C ASP A 98 3.56 -14.57 -12.34
N VAL A 99 3.29 -13.44 -13.01
CA VAL A 99 3.59 -13.22 -14.43
C VAL A 99 4.70 -12.20 -14.62
N SER A 100 5.50 -12.42 -15.68
CA SER A 100 6.48 -11.42 -16.13
C SER A 100 5.77 -10.18 -16.66
N LEU A 101 6.38 -9.02 -16.45
CA LEU A 101 5.94 -7.73 -16.97
C LEU A 101 6.95 -7.24 -18.00
N ILE A 102 6.48 -6.58 -19.04
CA ILE A 102 7.33 -5.96 -20.07
C ILE A 102 7.35 -4.45 -19.82
N LEU A 103 8.54 -3.90 -19.56
CA LEU A 103 8.75 -2.47 -19.41
C LEU A 103 9.46 -1.92 -20.64
N ASP A 104 8.77 -1.06 -21.38
CA ASP A 104 9.32 -0.34 -22.51
C ASP A 104 9.60 1.12 -22.16
N ILE A 105 10.81 1.57 -22.41
CA ILE A 105 11.22 2.97 -22.31
C ILE A 105 11.52 3.47 -23.72
N ILE A 106 10.72 4.41 -24.20
CA ILE A 106 10.83 4.99 -25.54
C ILE A 106 11.42 6.39 -25.41
N SER A 107 12.59 6.60 -26.01
CA SER A 107 13.22 7.91 -26.06
C SER A 107 12.47 8.87 -26.99
N ASN A 108 12.75 10.17 -26.85
CA ASN A 108 12.24 11.19 -27.77
C ASN A 108 12.75 11.02 -29.23
N GLU A 109 13.82 10.24 -29.43
CA GLU A 109 14.34 9.88 -30.74
C GLU A 109 13.70 8.64 -31.35
N GLY A 110 12.77 8.00 -30.58
CA GLY A 110 12.02 6.81 -31.01
C GLY A 110 12.74 5.48 -30.73
N GLU A 111 13.88 5.50 -30.07
CA GLU A 111 14.54 4.27 -29.62
C GLU A 111 13.75 3.63 -28.49
N THR A 112 13.53 2.32 -28.57
CA THR A 112 12.83 1.54 -27.53
C THR A 112 13.79 0.62 -26.82
N LEU A 113 13.85 0.75 -25.49
CA LEU A 113 14.61 -0.12 -24.60
C LEU A 113 13.65 -0.99 -23.79
N THR A 114 13.62 -2.29 -24.07
CA THR A 114 12.73 -3.25 -23.41
C THR A 114 13.44 -3.98 -22.27
N THR A 115 12.77 -4.09 -21.14
CA THR A 115 13.20 -4.86 -19.97
C THR A 115 12.09 -5.82 -19.55
N ASP A 116 12.40 -7.12 -19.52
CA ASP A 116 11.52 -8.14 -18.93
C ASP A 116 11.73 -8.15 -17.41
N ILE A 117 10.65 -8.01 -16.66
CA ILE A 117 10.66 -7.97 -15.20
C ILE A 117 9.98 -9.21 -14.66
N PHE A 118 10.70 -10.01 -13.88
CA PHE A 118 10.21 -11.23 -13.23
C PHE A 118 10.09 -11.00 -11.73
N PRO A 119 8.86 -10.78 -11.19
CA PRO A 119 8.68 -10.60 -9.76
C PRO A 119 9.04 -11.88 -8.98
N ARG A 120 9.82 -11.74 -7.91
CA ARG A 120 10.06 -12.85 -6.99
C ARG A 120 8.80 -13.15 -6.21
N GLN A 121 8.47 -14.43 -6.10
CA GLN A 121 7.36 -14.88 -5.28
C GLN A 121 7.71 -14.86 -3.79
N ARG A 122 6.69 -14.64 -2.94
CA ARG A 122 6.78 -14.69 -1.49
C ARG A 122 5.91 -15.81 -0.93
N SER A 123 6.34 -16.38 0.18
CA SER A 123 5.52 -17.32 0.95
C SER A 123 4.71 -16.56 1.98
N TYR A 124 3.38 -16.74 1.96
CA TYR A 124 2.46 -16.05 2.85
C TYR A 124 1.83 -17.00 3.87
N LYS A 125 1.75 -16.55 5.12
CA LYS A 125 1.09 -17.31 6.20
C LYS A 125 -0.42 -17.27 6.03
N THR A 126 -1.10 -18.36 6.45
CA THR A 126 -2.56 -18.39 6.54
C THR A 126 -2.99 -18.09 7.98
N GLN A 127 -3.80 -17.05 8.16
CA GLN A 127 -4.46 -16.70 9.41
C GLN A 127 -5.87 -17.31 9.44
N ARG A 128 -6.14 -18.19 10.44
CA ARG A 128 -7.48 -18.75 10.67
C ARG A 128 -8.08 -18.10 11.92
N ILE A 129 -9.16 -17.32 11.74
CA ILE A 129 -9.85 -16.60 12.81
C ILE A 129 -11.24 -17.21 12.95
N LYS A 130 -11.58 -17.69 14.13
CA LYS A 130 -12.90 -18.28 14.46
C LYS A 130 -13.64 -17.43 15.49
N GLY A 131 -14.93 -17.65 15.63
CA GLY A 131 -15.76 -16.97 16.63
C GLY A 131 -16.18 -15.55 16.24
N LEU A 132 -16.00 -15.15 14.98
CA LEU A 132 -16.50 -13.87 14.49
C LEU A 132 -18.02 -13.89 14.31
N LYS A 133 -18.68 -12.74 14.54
CA LYS A 133 -20.09 -12.56 14.22
C LYS A 133 -20.34 -12.86 12.74
N LYS A 134 -21.43 -13.55 12.40
CA LYS A 134 -21.77 -13.92 11.02
C LYS A 134 -21.85 -12.70 10.09
N SER A 135 -22.36 -11.57 10.57
CA SER A 135 -22.42 -10.29 9.83
C SER A 135 -21.05 -9.73 9.43
N MET A 136 -20.00 -10.00 10.20
CA MET A 136 -18.63 -9.59 9.85
C MET A 136 -18.03 -10.46 8.71
N VAL A 137 -18.49 -11.71 8.63
CA VAL A 137 -18.01 -12.64 7.60
C VAL A 137 -18.86 -12.58 6.35
N GLN A 138 -20.19 -12.45 6.52
CA GLN A 138 -21.17 -12.34 5.45
C GLN A 138 -22.10 -11.17 5.76
N PRO A 139 -21.82 -9.96 5.21
CA PRO A 139 -22.64 -8.79 5.46
C PRO A 139 -24.09 -9.00 5.00
N PRO A 140 -25.08 -8.41 5.69
CA PRO A 140 -26.45 -8.33 5.22
C PRO A 140 -26.58 -7.68 3.83
N ARG A 141 -27.65 -7.99 3.12
CA ARG A 141 -27.85 -7.51 1.74
C ARG A 141 -27.94 -5.98 1.62
N ASP A 142 -28.57 -5.34 2.59
CA ASP A 142 -28.71 -3.87 2.69
C ASP A 142 -27.35 -3.17 2.83
N ILE A 143 -26.35 -3.83 3.44
CA ILE A 143 -24.99 -3.31 3.60
C ILE A 143 -24.15 -3.50 2.34
N LEU A 144 -24.48 -4.45 1.48
CA LEU A 144 -23.68 -4.74 0.28
C LEU A 144 -23.61 -3.54 -0.68
N GLU A 145 -24.67 -2.77 -0.82
CA GLU A 145 -24.66 -1.58 -1.69
C GLU A 145 -23.76 -0.48 -1.09
N ARG A 146 -23.81 -0.25 0.22
CA ARG A 146 -22.88 0.64 0.93
C ARG A 146 -21.43 0.23 0.65
N ILE A 147 -21.08 -1.05 0.84
CA ILE A 147 -19.74 -1.57 0.59
C ILE A 147 -19.29 -1.33 -0.85
N LYS A 148 -20.19 -1.49 -1.82
CA LYS A 148 -19.89 -1.26 -3.24
C LYS A 148 -19.60 0.23 -3.54
N ILE A 149 -20.40 1.13 -2.98
CA ILE A 149 -20.21 2.58 -3.11
C ILE A 149 -18.86 2.98 -2.47
N GLU A 150 -18.58 2.52 -1.26
CA GLU A 150 -17.34 2.80 -0.54
C GLU A 150 -16.09 2.29 -1.31
N ARG A 151 -16.16 1.09 -1.89
CA ARG A 151 -15.07 0.57 -2.74
C ARG A 151 -14.82 1.48 -3.95
N LYS A 152 -15.89 1.95 -4.60
CA LYS A 152 -15.78 2.86 -5.74
C LYS A 152 -15.19 4.20 -5.31
N LEU A 153 -15.62 4.74 -4.17
CA LEU A 153 -15.06 5.95 -3.57
C LEU A 153 -13.55 5.82 -3.35
N VAL A 154 -13.12 4.76 -2.65
CA VAL A 154 -11.71 4.52 -2.36
C VAL A 154 -10.90 4.33 -3.65
N GLN A 155 -11.45 3.66 -4.65
CA GLN A 155 -10.81 3.52 -5.95
C GLN A 155 -10.61 4.89 -6.62
N ASN A 156 -11.66 5.70 -6.70
CA ASN A 156 -11.62 7.00 -7.36
C ASN A 156 -10.59 7.95 -6.72
N VAL A 157 -10.53 8.00 -5.38
CA VAL A 157 -9.59 8.91 -4.69
C VAL A 157 -8.13 8.49 -4.85
N ARG A 158 -7.86 7.23 -5.13
CA ARG A 158 -6.51 6.73 -5.42
C ARG A 158 -6.03 7.05 -6.83
N GLU A 159 -6.96 7.32 -7.74
CA GLU A 159 -6.68 7.71 -9.13
C GLU A 159 -6.46 9.22 -9.30
N ILE A 160 -6.62 10.02 -8.23
CA ILE A 160 -6.39 11.47 -8.28
C ILE A 160 -4.90 11.74 -8.53
N GLU A 161 -4.61 12.48 -9.57
CA GLU A 161 -3.24 12.89 -9.89
C GLU A 161 -2.88 14.15 -9.10
N ILE A 162 -1.77 14.08 -8.37
CA ILE A 162 -1.18 15.23 -7.66
C ILE A 162 0.33 15.28 -7.94
N PRO A 163 0.98 16.43 -7.73
CA PRO A 163 2.43 16.49 -7.77
C PRO A 163 3.06 15.47 -6.83
N MET A 164 4.17 14.86 -7.25
CA MET A 164 4.90 13.87 -6.47
C MET A 164 5.43 14.49 -5.17
N GLY A 165 5.23 13.78 -4.06
CA GLY A 165 5.81 14.08 -2.76
C GLY A 165 7.26 13.58 -2.62
N ASP A 166 7.72 13.49 -1.37
CA ASP A 166 9.08 13.10 -1.01
C ASP A 166 9.27 11.58 -0.81
N PHE A 167 8.28 10.76 -1.16
CA PHE A 167 8.31 9.31 -0.98
C PHE A 167 9.50 8.60 -1.67
N PRO A 168 10.13 9.12 -2.74
CA PRO A 168 11.34 8.50 -3.28
C PRO A 168 12.52 8.46 -2.29
N MET A 169 12.49 9.27 -1.24
CA MET A 169 13.44 9.21 -0.12
C MET A 169 13.14 8.07 0.86
N GLY A 170 12.10 7.25 0.61
CA GLY A 170 11.60 6.19 1.46
C GLY A 170 10.37 6.59 2.27
N PHE A 171 9.84 5.63 3.04
CA PHE A 171 8.71 5.83 3.94
C PHE A 171 9.15 5.64 5.39
N ASN A 172 8.72 6.54 6.27
CA ASN A 172 8.87 6.36 7.70
C ASN A 172 7.73 5.49 8.26
N TRP A 173 7.97 4.81 9.38
CA TRP A 173 6.89 4.16 10.10
C TRP A 173 5.91 5.21 10.65
N PRO A 174 4.59 5.06 10.45
CA PRO A 174 3.62 6.07 10.92
C PRO A 174 3.53 6.12 12.45
N LEU A 175 3.93 5.05 13.11
CA LEU A 175 4.11 4.91 14.55
C LEU A 175 4.94 3.65 14.85
N LEU A 176 5.46 3.55 16.06
CA LEU A 176 6.21 2.38 16.51
C LEU A 176 5.35 1.54 17.45
N GLY A 177 5.30 0.23 17.20
CA GLY A 177 4.53 -0.70 18.00
C GLY A 177 4.72 -2.16 17.57
N LYS A 178 4.03 -3.07 18.27
CA LYS A 178 4.08 -4.50 17.94
C LYS A 178 3.36 -4.77 16.61
N ILE A 179 4.05 -5.41 15.67
CA ILE A 179 3.41 -5.90 14.44
C ILE A 179 2.53 -7.11 14.81
N SER A 180 1.21 -6.96 14.67
CA SER A 180 0.22 -8.00 14.96
C SER A 180 -0.36 -8.67 13.72
N GLY A 181 -0.26 -8.03 12.55
CA GLY A 181 -0.62 -8.58 11.26
C GLY A 181 0.38 -8.15 10.19
N VAL A 182 0.76 -9.07 9.32
CA VAL A 182 1.73 -8.82 8.25
C VAL A 182 1.05 -8.85 6.87
N PHE A 183 1.61 -8.08 5.94
CA PHE A 183 1.16 -8.04 4.55
C PHE A 183 1.15 -9.44 3.92
N GLY A 184 0.16 -9.70 3.09
CA GLY A 184 0.04 -10.90 2.28
C GLY A 184 -0.58 -12.10 2.98
N SER A 185 -0.76 -12.08 4.32
CA SER A 185 -1.37 -13.19 5.05
C SER A 185 -2.75 -13.54 4.51
N GLN A 186 -2.96 -14.82 4.11
CA GLN A 186 -4.27 -15.31 3.69
C GLN A 186 -5.19 -15.38 4.91
N ARG A 187 -6.37 -14.74 4.84
CA ARG A 187 -7.36 -14.76 5.92
C ARG A 187 -8.45 -15.80 5.65
N ILE A 188 -8.72 -16.64 6.65
CA ILE A 188 -9.86 -17.56 6.67
C ILE A 188 -10.68 -17.21 7.92
N LEU A 189 -11.86 -16.64 7.71
CA LEU A 189 -12.75 -16.17 8.79
C LEU A 189 -13.92 -17.12 8.94
N ASN A 190 -14.06 -17.76 10.13
CA ASN A 190 -15.07 -18.79 10.37
C ASN A 190 -15.10 -19.86 9.24
N ASP A 191 -13.92 -20.34 8.87
CA ASP A 191 -13.69 -21.29 7.77
C ASP A 191 -14.06 -20.79 6.36
N VAL A 192 -14.39 -19.49 6.18
CA VAL A 192 -14.65 -18.87 4.89
C VAL A 192 -13.39 -18.14 4.40
N PRO A 193 -12.80 -18.50 3.25
CA PRO A 193 -11.68 -17.76 2.67
C PRO A 193 -12.08 -16.31 2.35
N LYS A 194 -11.21 -15.36 2.69
CA LYS A 194 -11.36 -13.93 2.45
C LYS A 194 -10.17 -13.40 1.65
N SER A 195 -10.27 -12.14 1.24
CA SER A 195 -9.14 -11.45 0.64
C SER A 195 -7.93 -11.47 1.58
N PRO A 196 -6.72 -11.59 1.04
CA PRO A 196 -5.51 -11.48 1.83
C PRO A 196 -5.44 -10.15 2.58
N HIS A 197 -4.58 -10.11 3.58
CA HIS A 197 -4.29 -8.88 4.31
C HIS A 197 -3.33 -8.00 3.50
N TYR A 198 -3.82 -6.90 2.94
CA TYR A 198 -3.04 -5.99 2.08
C TYR A 198 -2.35 -4.87 2.86
N GLY A 199 -1.97 -5.10 4.12
CA GLY A 199 -1.36 -4.09 4.95
C GLY A 199 -0.56 -4.66 6.11
N VAL A 200 -0.19 -3.78 7.03
CA VAL A 200 0.50 -4.11 8.29
C VAL A 200 -0.37 -3.63 9.45
N ASP A 201 -0.67 -4.53 10.40
CA ASP A 201 -1.35 -4.18 11.64
C ASP A 201 -0.31 -3.86 12.72
N ILE A 202 -0.40 -2.66 13.30
CA ILE A 202 0.48 -2.21 14.38
C ILE A 202 -0.36 -2.04 15.65
N ALA A 203 -0.12 -2.88 16.65
CA ALA A 203 -0.85 -2.86 17.91
C ALA A 203 -0.20 -1.88 18.90
N VAL A 204 -0.91 -0.80 19.22
CA VAL A 204 -0.51 0.23 20.18
C VAL A 204 -1.74 0.71 20.97
N PRO A 205 -1.57 1.44 22.09
CA PRO A 205 -2.69 2.01 22.83
C PRO A 205 -3.55 2.95 21.98
N LYS A 206 -4.86 2.90 22.21
CA LYS A 206 -5.84 3.84 21.67
C LYS A 206 -5.43 5.27 21.98
N GLY A 207 -5.62 6.20 21.04
CA GLY A 207 -5.19 7.61 21.18
C GLY A 207 -3.73 7.88 20.81
N THR A 208 -2.93 6.86 20.51
CA THR A 208 -1.54 7.06 20.02
C THR A 208 -1.56 7.87 18.71
N PHE A 209 -0.68 8.85 18.56
CA PHE A 209 -0.58 9.65 17.35
C PHE A 209 -0.05 8.86 16.18
N ILE A 210 -0.67 9.09 15.02
CA ILE A 210 -0.29 8.55 13.72
C ILE A 210 0.36 9.68 12.92
N ARG A 211 1.54 9.41 12.34
CA ARG A 211 2.28 10.37 11.53
C ARG A 211 2.29 9.98 10.06
N ALA A 212 2.37 10.97 9.19
CA ALA A 212 2.51 10.75 7.76
C ALA A 212 3.87 10.10 7.43
N PRO A 213 3.91 8.98 6.71
CA PRO A 213 5.16 8.28 6.39
C PRO A 213 5.99 8.99 5.33
N ALA A 214 5.36 9.84 4.52
CA ALA A 214 5.95 10.71 3.51
C ALA A 214 5.01 11.89 3.30
N SER A 215 5.48 12.98 2.65
CA SER A 215 4.63 14.11 2.30
C SER A 215 3.59 13.72 1.24
N GLY A 216 2.45 14.44 1.22
CA GLY A 216 1.36 14.18 0.28
C GLY A 216 0.17 15.09 0.49
N GLN A 217 -0.95 14.71 -0.11
CA GLN A 217 -2.22 15.40 0.06
C GLN A 217 -3.31 14.41 0.51
N VAL A 218 -4.11 14.81 1.49
CA VAL A 218 -5.23 14.01 1.97
C VAL A 218 -6.29 13.92 0.88
N SER A 219 -6.55 12.70 0.39
CA SER A 219 -7.55 12.43 -0.66
C SER A 219 -8.85 11.84 -0.12
N LEU A 220 -8.85 11.29 1.10
CA LEU A 220 -10.05 10.76 1.75
C LEU A 220 -9.95 10.91 3.28
N VAL A 221 -11.06 11.28 3.90
CA VAL A 221 -11.35 11.12 5.34
C VAL A 221 -12.80 10.66 5.43
N GLU A 222 -13.05 9.37 5.75
CA GLU A 222 -14.40 8.80 5.69
C GLU A 222 -14.53 7.63 6.69
N ASP A 223 -15.75 7.45 7.23
CA ASP A 223 -16.11 6.29 8.06
C ASP A 223 -16.67 5.16 7.19
N LEU A 224 -15.83 4.16 6.92
CA LEU A 224 -16.14 3.04 6.04
C LEU A 224 -16.56 1.80 6.82
N TYR A 225 -17.46 1.02 6.25
CA TYR A 225 -18.09 -0.13 6.93
C TYR A 225 -17.08 -1.13 7.52
N TYR A 226 -16.04 -1.50 6.78
CA TYR A 226 -15.05 -2.48 7.23
C TYR A 226 -13.87 -1.89 7.97
N SER A 227 -13.49 -0.67 7.63
CA SER A 227 -12.25 -0.06 8.08
C SER A 227 -12.46 1.08 9.08
N GLY A 228 -13.73 1.41 9.40
CA GLY A 228 -14.04 2.54 10.27
C GLY A 228 -13.47 3.84 9.74
N LEU A 229 -13.14 4.77 10.62
CA LEU A 229 -12.55 6.03 10.21
C LEU A 229 -11.23 5.80 9.49
N THR A 230 -11.21 6.18 8.23
CA THR A 230 -10.15 5.92 7.25
C THR A 230 -9.61 7.23 6.70
N VAL A 231 -8.28 7.33 6.64
CA VAL A 231 -7.58 8.45 5.98
C VAL A 231 -6.76 7.87 4.83
N VAL A 232 -6.87 8.47 3.65
CA VAL A 232 -5.99 8.18 2.50
C VAL A 232 -5.13 9.41 2.24
N LEU A 233 -3.82 9.21 2.23
CA LEU A 233 -2.81 10.21 1.90
C LEU A 233 -2.19 9.84 0.56
N ASN A 234 -2.41 10.67 -0.45
CA ASN A 234 -1.86 10.52 -1.79
C ASN A 234 -0.48 11.17 -1.84
N HIS A 235 0.52 10.45 -2.35
CA HIS A 235 1.91 10.91 -2.45
C HIS A 235 2.32 11.30 -3.87
N GLY A 236 1.41 11.19 -4.83
CA GLY A 236 1.67 11.36 -6.27
C GLY A 236 2.12 10.07 -6.97
N LEU A 237 2.13 10.10 -8.27
CA LEU A 237 2.48 8.96 -9.15
C LEU A 237 1.70 7.66 -8.84
N GLY A 238 0.45 7.76 -8.37
CA GLY A 238 -0.38 6.62 -7.99
C GLY A 238 -0.04 5.99 -6.64
N VAL A 239 0.93 6.53 -5.90
CA VAL A 239 1.34 6.02 -4.58
C VAL A 239 0.46 6.62 -3.49
N ASN A 240 -0.16 5.76 -2.68
CA ASN A 240 -1.06 6.16 -1.61
C ASN A 240 -0.78 5.39 -0.32
N SER A 241 -0.80 6.08 0.82
CA SER A 241 -0.87 5.47 2.15
C SER A 241 -2.31 5.49 2.65
N THR A 242 -2.79 4.36 3.19
CA THR A 242 -4.13 4.26 3.76
C THR A 242 -4.05 3.87 5.23
N PHE A 243 -4.69 4.65 6.09
CA PHE A 243 -4.73 4.45 7.53
C PHE A 243 -6.16 4.09 7.91
N LEU A 244 -6.34 2.96 8.59
CA LEU A 244 -7.63 2.39 8.95
C LEU A 244 -7.81 2.37 10.46
N HIS A 245 -9.06 2.24 10.91
CA HIS A 245 -9.41 2.10 12.31
C HIS A 245 -8.94 3.25 13.20
N LEU A 246 -8.97 4.48 12.68
CA LEU A 246 -8.64 5.67 13.46
C LEU A 246 -9.76 5.95 14.49
N GLU A 247 -9.37 6.54 15.62
CA GLU A 247 -10.33 7.12 16.55
C GLU A 247 -10.73 8.52 16.10
N ARG A 248 -9.73 9.30 15.65
CA ARG A 248 -9.92 10.67 15.21
C ARG A 248 -8.99 10.99 14.04
N SER A 249 -9.52 11.65 13.04
CA SER A 249 -8.72 12.36 12.04
C SER A 249 -8.35 13.75 12.58
N MET A 250 -7.10 14.16 12.37
CA MET A 250 -6.61 15.52 12.67
C MET A 250 -6.41 16.32 11.38
N VAL A 251 -6.82 15.76 10.25
CA VAL A 251 -6.70 16.33 8.91
C VAL A 251 -8.02 16.22 8.16
N LYS A 252 -8.19 16.99 7.10
CA LYS A 252 -9.33 16.96 6.20
C LYS A 252 -8.90 16.81 4.75
N VAL A 253 -9.82 16.40 3.89
CA VAL A 253 -9.59 16.26 2.45
C VAL A 253 -9.06 17.58 1.88
N GLY A 254 -8.00 17.47 1.08
CA GLY A 254 -7.32 18.61 0.47
C GLY A 254 -6.11 19.14 1.25
N ASP A 255 -5.96 18.79 2.53
CA ASP A 255 -4.81 19.24 3.32
C ASP A 255 -3.50 18.69 2.72
N LYS A 256 -2.51 19.56 2.60
CA LYS A 256 -1.13 19.22 2.22
C LYS A 256 -0.36 18.85 3.47
N ILE A 257 0.13 17.65 3.53
CA ILE A 257 0.76 17.04 4.71
C ILE A 257 2.26 16.88 4.46
N LYS A 258 3.07 17.26 5.42
CA LYS A 258 4.51 17.01 5.41
C LYS A 258 4.80 15.64 6.03
N ARG A 259 5.94 15.04 5.67
CA ARG A 259 6.48 13.86 6.37
C ARG A 259 6.51 14.10 7.89
N GLU A 260 6.17 13.09 8.69
CA GLU A 260 6.10 13.10 10.16
C GLU A 260 5.00 13.99 10.74
N GLU A 261 4.21 14.71 9.96
CA GLU A 261 3.08 15.47 10.44
C GLU A 261 2.00 14.53 11.01
N ILE A 262 1.36 14.94 12.12
CA ILE A 262 0.31 14.14 12.76
C ILE A 262 -0.95 14.22 11.91
N ILE A 263 -1.49 13.04 11.55
CA ILE A 263 -2.69 12.91 10.71
C ILE A 263 -3.92 12.39 11.47
N GLY A 264 -3.72 11.81 12.65
CA GLY A 264 -4.82 11.28 13.43
C GLY A 264 -4.35 10.51 14.66
N THR A 265 -5.27 9.79 15.28
CA THR A 265 -5.00 8.93 16.43
C THR A 265 -5.57 7.53 16.22
N VAL A 266 -4.92 6.55 16.84
CA VAL A 266 -5.28 5.13 16.80
C VAL A 266 -6.61 4.90 17.50
N GLY A 267 -7.50 4.19 16.84
CA GLY A 267 -8.79 3.74 17.35
C GLY A 267 -8.88 2.24 17.57
N SER A 268 -10.11 1.74 17.58
CA SER A 268 -10.44 0.31 17.83
C SER A 268 -11.68 -0.14 17.04
N THR A 269 -11.98 0.51 15.93
CA THR A 269 -13.18 0.21 15.10
C THR A 269 -12.98 -1.01 14.23
#